data_aa008e8bbbc600cb73290dac3e722bd1
#
_entry.id   aa008e8bbbc600cb73290dac3e722bd1
#
_cell.length_a   1.000
_cell.length_b   1.000
_cell.length_c   1.000
_cell.angle_alpha   90.00
_cell.angle_beta   90.00
_cell.angle_gamma   90.00
#
_symmetry.space_group_name_H-M   'P 1'
#
loop_
_entity.id
_entity.type
_entity.pdbx_description
1 polymer ?
#
loop_
_entity_poly.entity_id
_entity_poly.type
_entity_poly.pdbx_seq_one_letter_code
_entity_poly.pdbx_strand_id
1 'polypeptide(L)'
;SGTFVETVNPSSSPPSIEGHYDGAMSLPGLLEKIEWGEKNDYDGFVVACFDDTGIDACREIATGPVVGICEASLHMASRVAHNFSSVTTLPRSIPIIEDL
;
A
#
# COMPACT_ATOMS: atom_id res chain seq x y z
N SER A 1 -23.26 -4.64 -4.39
CA SER A 1 -22.53 -3.67 -5.20
C SER A 1 -22.03 -4.35 -6.47
N GLY A 2 -21.68 -3.64 -7.47
CA GLY A 2 -21.08 -4.19 -8.69
C GLY A 2 -19.56 -4.34 -8.63
N THR A 3 -18.96 -4.31 -7.45
CA THR A 3 -17.49 -4.37 -7.27
C THR A 3 -17.03 -5.78 -6.94
N PHE A 4 -16.08 -6.28 -7.73
CA PHE A 4 -15.38 -7.53 -7.45
C PHE A 4 -14.00 -7.22 -6.86
N VAL A 5 -13.67 -7.86 -5.74
CA VAL A 5 -12.38 -7.68 -5.07
C VAL A 5 -11.68 -9.03 -4.98
N GLU A 6 -10.46 -9.09 -5.49
CA GLU A 6 -9.60 -10.26 -5.38
C GLU A 6 -8.34 -9.90 -4.60
N THR A 7 -7.99 -10.72 -3.62
CA THR A 7 -6.78 -10.54 -2.82
C THR A 7 -5.70 -11.47 -3.32
N VAL A 8 -4.53 -10.89 -3.59
CA VAL A 8 -3.35 -11.64 -4.03
C VAL A 8 -2.14 -11.25 -3.20
N ASN A 9 -1.20 -12.18 -3.06
CA ASN A 9 0.07 -11.95 -2.39
C ASN A 9 1.22 -12.21 -3.36
N PRO A 10 2.34 -11.47 -3.26
CA PRO A 10 3.56 -11.80 -3.99
C PRO A 10 4.05 -13.21 -3.65
N SER A 11 4.60 -13.89 -4.65
CA SER A 11 5.20 -15.22 -4.45
C SER A 11 6.57 -15.12 -3.75
N SER A 12 7.19 -13.95 -3.77
CA SER A 12 8.49 -13.68 -3.14
C SER A 12 8.44 -12.32 -2.47
N SER A 13 8.57 -12.31 -1.16
CA SER A 13 8.62 -11.09 -0.35
C SER A 13 9.19 -11.43 1.03
N PRO A 14 9.69 -10.43 1.78
CA PRO A 14 9.95 -10.62 3.20
C PRO A 14 8.70 -11.09 3.93
N PRO A 15 8.83 -11.92 4.97
CA PRO A 15 7.67 -12.38 5.75
C PRO A 15 6.99 -11.25 6.52
N SER A 16 7.70 -10.15 6.75
CA SER A 16 7.19 -8.96 7.44
C SER A 16 7.95 -7.74 6.94
N ILE A 17 7.27 -6.59 6.89
CA ILE A 17 7.89 -5.31 6.54
C ILE A 17 8.06 -4.50 7.82
N GLU A 18 9.29 -4.41 8.29
CA GLU A 18 9.62 -3.79 9.59
C GLU A 18 10.54 -2.58 9.46
N GLY A 19 10.76 -2.08 8.25
CA GLY A 19 11.60 -0.92 7.99
C GLY A 19 11.84 -0.71 6.49
N HIS A 20 12.69 0.24 6.17
CA HIS A 20 12.98 0.61 4.77
C HIS A 20 13.60 -0.53 3.95
N TYR A 21 14.47 -1.35 4.60
CA TYR A 21 15.09 -2.49 3.91
C TYR A 21 14.03 -3.50 3.46
N ASP A 22 13.17 -3.91 4.36
CA ASP A 22 12.10 -4.86 4.04
C ASP A 22 11.14 -4.26 3.02
N GLY A 23 10.85 -2.97 3.13
CA GLY A 23 10.07 -2.23 2.15
C GLY A 23 10.69 -2.31 0.76
N ALA A 24 12.00 -2.05 0.64
CA ALA A 24 12.71 -2.13 -0.63
C ALA A 24 12.69 -3.55 -1.21
N MET A 25 12.90 -4.57 -0.36
CA MET A 25 12.91 -5.96 -0.79
C MET A 25 11.52 -6.49 -1.17
N SER A 26 10.46 -5.84 -0.73
CA SER A 26 9.09 -6.20 -1.10
C SER A 26 8.63 -5.63 -2.45
N LEU A 27 9.32 -4.59 -2.95
CA LEU A 27 8.93 -3.88 -4.18
C LEU A 27 8.85 -4.77 -5.42
N PRO A 28 9.85 -5.60 -5.74
CA PRO A 28 9.79 -6.42 -6.96
C PRO A 28 8.54 -7.30 -7.00
N GLY A 29 8.20 -7.96 -5.90
CA GLY A 29 7.01 -8.82 -5.82
C GLY A 29 5.71 -8.03 -5.92
N LEU A 30 5.65 -6.87 -5.28
CA LEU A 30 4.49 -5.97 -5.36
C LEU A 30 4.27 -5.48 -6.79
N LEU A 31 5.31 -4.98 -7.43
CA LEU A 31 5.23 -4.47 -8.80
C LEU A 31 4.85 -5.56 -9.80
N GLU A 32 5.34 -6.77 -9.61
CA GLU A 32 4.94 -7.92 -10.41
C GLU A 32 3.43 -8.18 -10.32
N LYS A 33 2.83 -8.05 -9.13
CA LYS A 33 1.38 -8.20 -8.95
C LYS A 33 0.59 -7.05 -9.58
N ILE A 34 1.09 -5.84 -9.55
CA ILE A 34 0.46 -4.72 -10.25
C ILE A 34 0.48 -4.97 -11.77
N GLU A 35 1.61 -5.39 -12.32
CA GLU A 35 1.71 -5.74 -13.74
C GLU A 35 0.76 -6.87 -14.11
N TRP A 36 0.67 -7.88 -13.26
CA TRP A 36 -0.28 -8.98 -13.46
C TRP A 36 -1.72 -8.46 -13.50
N GLY A 37 -2.09 -7.58 -12.57
CA GLY A 37 -3.43 -6.99 -12.52
C GLY A 37 -3.72 -6.17 -13.78
N GLU A 38 -2.77 -5.38 -14.26
CA GLU A 38 -2.91 -4.63 -15.51
C GLU A 38 -3.18 -5.56 -16.71
N LYS A 39 -2.46 -6.68 -16.79
CA LYS A 39 -2.65 -7.67 -17.85
C LYS A 39 -3.98 -8.43 -17.76
N ASN A 40 -4.59 -8.46 -16.59
CA ASN A 40 -5.86 -9.15 -16.34
C ASN A 40 -7.05 -8.19 -16.20
N ASP A 41 -6.88 -6.96 -16.68
CA ASP A 41 -7.94 -5.95 -16.78
C ASP A 41 -8.59 -5.55 -15.44
N TYR A 42 -7.81 -5.52 -14.36
CA TYR A 42 -8.27 -4.94 -13.10
C TYR A 42 -8.32 -3.42 -13.19
N ASP A 43 -9.36 -2.83 -12.65
CA ASP A 43 -9.63 -1.40 -12.77
C ASP A 43 -8.83 -0.54 -11.78
N GLY A 44 -8.39 -1.12 -10.67
CA GLY A 44 -7.62 -0.41 -9.65
C GLY A 44 -7.01 -1.37 -8.64
N PHE A 45 -6.19 -0.81 -7.76
CA PHE A 45 -5.40 -1.58 -6.81
C PHE A 45 -5.45 -0.98 -5.42
N VAL A 46 -5.49 -1.84 -4.40
CA VAL A 46 -5.33 -1.45 -3.01
C VAL A 46 -4.08 -2.14 -2.46
N VAL A 47 -3.14 -1.34 -1.99
CA VAL A 47 -1.94 -1.85 -1.32
C VAL A 47 -2.23 -1.96 0.17
N ALA A 48 -2.36 -3.21 0.65
CA ALA A 48 -2.76 -3.50 2.03
C ALA A 48 -1.54 -3.57 2.97
N CYS A 49 -0.74 -2.52 2.98
CA CYS A 49 0.38 -2.33 3.89
C CYS A 49 0.28 -0.93 4.47
N PHE A 50 0.29 -0.80 5.79
CA PHE A 50 0.06 0.50 6.44
C PHE A 50 1.24 1.48 6.31
N ASP A 51 2.39 1.03 5.86
CA ASP A 51 3.50 1.90 5.47
C ASP A 51 3.34 2.43 4.03
N ASP A 52 2.28 2.04 3.32
CA ASP A 52 2.03 2.34 1.91
C ASP A 52 3.24 2.04 1.02
N THR A 53 3.91 0.93 1.32
CA THR A 53 5.16 0.55 0.68
C THR A 53 5.03 0.49 -0.83
N GLY A 54 5.89 1.24 -1.54
CA GLY A 54 6.00 1.20 -2.98
C GLY A 54 4.85 1.81 -3.77
N ILE A 55 3.97 2.57 -3.12
CA ILE A 55 2.76 3.09 -3.77
C ILE A 55 3.08 3.99 -4.97
N ASP A 56 4.11 4.82 -4.86
CA ASP A 56 4.50 5.72 -5.95
C ASP A 56 5.00 4.92 -7.17
N ALA A 57 5.81 3.90 -6.94
CA ALA A 57 6.26 3.01 -8.01
C ALA A 57 5.09 2.26 -8.66
N CYS A 58 4.12 1.82 -7.86
CA CYS A 58 2.90 1.19 -8.38
C CYS A 58 2.11 2.15 -9.26
N ARG A 59 2.02 3.42 -8.86
CA ARG A 59 1.31 4.46 -9.62
C ARG A 59 1.97 4.78 -10.95
N GLU A 60 3.27 4.60 -11.07
CA GLU A 60 3.98 4.80 -12.34
C GLU A 60 3.60 3.76 -13.39
N ILE A 61 3.30 2.54 -12.99
CA ILE A 61 3.01 1.43 -13.92
C ILE A 61 1.53 1.11 -14.06
N ALA A 62 0.70 1.51 -13.11
CA ALA A 62 -0.74 1.29 -13.17
C ALA A 62 -1.43 2.35 -14.03
N THR A 63 -2.44 1.94 -14.78
CA THR A 63 -3.28 2.86 -15.56
C THR A 63 -4.48 3.36 -14.77
N GLY A 64 -4.91 2.60 -13.77
CA GLY A 64 -6.00 2.94 -12.86
C GLY A 64 -5.50 3.40 -11.50
N PRO A 65 -6.42 3.68 -10.58
CA PRO A 65 -6.06 4.16 -9.25
C PRO A 65 -5.30 3.11 -8.45
N VAL A 66 -4.31 3.58 -7.68
CA VAL A 66 -3.60 2.79 -6.67
C VAL A 66 -3.79 3.50 -5.33
N VAL A 67 -4.36 2.82 -4.37
CA VAL A 67 -4.67 3.37 -3.06
C VAL A 67 -3.93 2.58 -1.99
N GLY A 68 -3.20 3.29 -1.11
CA GLY A 68 -2.61 2.70 0.08
C GLY A 68 -3.57 2.81 1.26
N ILE A 69 -3.60 1.79 2.11
CA ILE A 69 -4.52 1.80 3.26
C ILE A 69 -4.14 2.84 4.31
N CYS A 70 -2.86 3.23 4.43
CA CYS A 70 -2.45 4.28 5.36
C CYS A 70 -2.97 5.65 4.88
N GLU A 71 -2.65 6.05 3.66
CA GLU A 71 -3.10 7.35 3.15
C GLU A 71 -4.62 7.46 3.16
N ALA A 72 -5.33 6.40 2.76
CA ALA A 72 -6.78 6.37 2.78
C ALA A 72 -7.33 6.55 4.21
N SER A 73 -6.72 5.88 5.19
CA SER A 73 -7.11 6.00 6.60
C SER A 73 -6.88 7.41 7.13
N LEU A 74 -5.75 8.02 6.83
CA LEU A 74 -5.43 9.38 7.25
C LEU A 74 -6.39 10.40 6.64
N HIS A 75 -6.71 10.26 5.36
CA HIS A 75 -7.70 11.11 4.70
C HIS A 75 -9.08 10.98 5.34
N MET A 76 -9.54 9.76 5.60
CA MET A 76 -10.83 9.55 6.25
C MET A 76 -10.85 10.10 7.68
N ALA A 77 -9.79 9.86 8.46
CA ALA A 77 -9.67 10.39 9.81
C ALA A 77 -9.76 11.92 9.82
N SER A 78 -9.07 12.59 8.90
CA SER A 78 -9.09 14.05 8.80
C SER A 78 -10.47 14.64 8.45
N ARG A 79 -11.37 13.82 7.89
CA ARG A 79 -12.72 14.24 7.55
C ARG A 79 -13.68 14.15 8.72
N VAL A 80 -13.40 13.29 9.70
CA VAL A 80 -14.30 13.01 10.81
C VAL A 80 -13.80 13.51 12.17
N ALA A 81 -12.53 13.94 12.25
CA ALA A 81 -11.93 14.42 13.48
C ALA A 81 -10.93 15.56 13.21
N HIS A 82 -10.83 16.50 14.17
CA HIS A 82 -9.82 17.55 14.10
C HIS A 82 -8.43 17.04 14.47
N ASN A 83 -8.36 16.11 15.40
CA ASN A 83 -7.12 15.49 15.85
C ASN A 83 -7.30 13.99 15.89
N PHE A 84 -6.29 13.25 15.49
CA PHE A 84 -6.25 11.80 15.56
C PHE A 84 -4.80 11.33 15.74
N SER A 85 -4.63 10.10 16.17
CA SER A 85 -3.32 9.48 16.33
C SER A 85 -3.26 8.17 15.54
N SER A 86 -2.08 7.88 15.02
CA SER A 86 -1.78 6.58 14.43
C SER A 86 -0.92 5.78 15.41
N VAL A 87 -1.29 4.55 15.66
CA VAL A 87 -0.56 3.64 16.54
C VAL A 87 0.14 2.59 15.69
N THR A 88 1.44 2.46 15.84
CA THR A 88 2.24 1.49 15.11
C THR A 88 3.07 0.63 16.07
N THR A 89 3.56 -0.49 15.56
CA THR A 89 4.24 -1.50 16.37
C THR A 89 5.73 -1.23 16.57
N LEU A 90 6.38 -0.52 15.63
CA LEU A 90 7.82 -0.30 15.67
C LEU A 90 8.17 1.18 15.48
N PRO A 91 9.13 1.70 16.26
CA PRO A 91 9.61 3.08 16.09
C PRO A 91 10.09 3.40 14.68
N ARG A 92 10.65 2.42 13.96
CA ARG A 92 11.12 2.60 12.58
C ARG A 92 10.02 2.94 11.58
N SER A 93 8.78 2.59 11.89
CA SER A 93 7.64 2.89 11.02
C SER A 93 7.14 4.34 11.19
N ILE A 94 7.51 5.01 12.28
CA ILE A 94 7.02 6.37 12.56
C ILE A 94 7.39 7.35 11.46
N PRO A 95 8.67 7.50 11.05
CA PRO A 95 9.02 8.42 9.99
C PRO A 95 8.34 8.11 8.66
N ILE A 96 8.16 6.84 8.35
CA ILE A 96 7.51 6.41 7.11
C ILE A 96 6.06 6.90 7.08
N ILE A 97 5.35 6.75 8.19
CA ILE A 97 3.94 7.15 8.30
C ILE A 97 3.81 8.68 8.33
N GLU A 98 4.73 9.37 9.00
CA GLU A 98 4.73 10.83 9.06
C GLU A 98 4.97 11.48 7.69
N ASP A 99 5.70 10.83 6.81
CA ASP A 99 6.00 11.33 5.46
C ASP A 99 4.82 11.15 4.48
N LEU A 100 3.80 10.43 4.89
CA LEU A 100 2.59 10.24 4.08
C LEU A 100 1.62 11.41 4.29
#